data_2061cafbfb7cbeb40a2e910ad5401a97
#
_entry.id   2061cafbfb7cbeb40a2e910ad5401a97
#
_cell.length_a   1.000
_cell.length_b   1.000
_cell.length_c   1.000
_cell.angle_alpha   90.00
_cell.angle_beta   90.00
_cell.angle_gamma   90.00
#
_symmetry.space_group_name_H-M   'P 1'
#
loop_
_entity.id
_entity.type
_entity.pdbx_description
1 polymer ?
#
loop_
_entity_poly.entity_id
_entity_poly.type
_entity_poly.pdbx_seq_one_letter_code
_entity_poly.pdbx_strand_id
1 'polypeptide(L)'
;MQLMSRAGFHLSAKNNGGVVTAEFVGCGMPKKNQRKSTTDWSNATTANGLQDIEDTVVAASAEGVTIRYVVMHVADFSLLKKQKSTFDTLKAWVNSSSKILVTKNLINEYLAEQEIPVKIITVNPAVRIEDSAHRRKTINPWERKRVCFLEDLKVGDIQHGPIAAESSATLQKIALMVKQDWILVTKWSEREPFKEWTKAEANAIPVVNDPDAMFIMKVDGKDWNASEDTEGTDDIPATFLGETVEPEDQTIQDTENGE
;
A
#
# COMPACT_ATOMS: atom_id res chain seq x y z
N MET A 1 3.77 0.07 -0.80
CA MET A 1 2.98 -0.16 0.42
C MET A 1 1.75 -1.02 0.16
N GLN A 2 0.83 -0.62 -0.71
CA GLN A 2 -0.34 -1.46 -1.07
C GLN A 2 0.09 -2.82 -1.63
N LEU A 3 1.06 -2.85 -2.52
CA LEU A 3 1.60 -4.06 -3.11
C LEU A 3 2.06 -5.08 -2.06
N MET A 4 2.68 -4.61 -0.97
CA MET A 4 3.18 -5.46 0.12
C MET A 4 2.06 -5.92 1.07
N SER A 5 1.01 -5.12 1.27
CA SER A 5 -0.06 -5.45 2.22
C SER A 5 -1.27 -6.12 1.58
N ARG A 6 -1.39 -6.09 0.24
CA ARG A 6 -2.52 -6.65 -0.51
C ARG A 6 -2.12 -7.66 -1.58
N ALA A 7 -0.84 -7.94 -1.77
CA ALA A 7 -0.32 -8.71 -2.91
C ALA A 7 -0.69 -8.10 -4.28
N GLY A 8 -0.93 -6.80 -4.33
CA GLY A 8 -1.31 -6.09 -5.55
C GLY A 8 -1.77 -4.66 -5.28
N PHE A 9 -2.28 -4.01 -6.30
CA PHE A 9 -2.81 -2.65 -6.23
C PHE A 9 -3.95 -2.46 -7.23
N HIS A 10 -4.83 -1.50 -6.97
CA HIS A 10 -5.86 -1.10 -7.92
C HIS A 10 -5.33 -0.07 -8.90
N LEU A 11 -5.56 -0.34 -10.17
CA LEU A 11 -5.32 0.59 -11.26
C LEU A 11 -6.66 1.08 -11.79
N SER A 12 -6.92 2.38 -11.66
CA SER A 12 -8.07 3.02 -12.30
C SER A 12 -7.58 3.89 -13.44
N ALA A 13 -8.08 3.65 -14.64
CA ALA A 13 -7.76 4.42 -15.83
C ALA A 13 -9.06 4.82 -16.54
N LYS A 14 -9.16 6.09 -16.96
CA LYS A 14 -10.21 6.56 -17.85
C LYS A 14 -9.78 6.30 -19.29
N ASN A 15 -10.57 5.56 -20.05
CA ASN A 15 -10.34 5.40 -21.48
C ASN A 15 -10.81 6.63 -22.25
N ASN A 16 -10.53 6.70 -23.57
CA ASN A 16 -10.94 7.80 -24.43
C ASN A 16 -12.47 7.97 -24.53
N GLY A 17 -13.26 6.95 -24.15
CA GLY A 17 -14.72 7.01 -24.07
C GLY A 17 -15.25 7.46 -22.69
N GLY A 18 -14.38 7.87 -21.77
CA GLY A 18 -14.74 8.30 -20.42
C GLY A 18 -15.11 7.17 -19.47
N VAL A 19 -15.00 5.91 -19.88
CA VAL A 19 -15.27 4.75 -19.03
C VAL A 19 -14.09 4.55 -18.08
N VAL A 20 -14.38 4.59 -16.78
CA VAL A 20 -13.40 4.28 -15.74
C VAL A 20 -13.28 2.77 -15.63
N THR A 21 -12.10 2.25 -15.89
CA THR A 21 -11.74 0.87 -15.65
C THR A 21 -10.92 0.81 -14.37
N ALA A 22 -11.46 0.20 -13.33
CA ALA A 22 -10.71 -0.15 -12.14
C ALA A 22 -10.41 -1.65 -12.20
N GLU A 23 -9.14 -2.01 -12.21
CA GLU A 23 -8.71 -3.39 -12.22
C GLU A 23 -7.69 -3.61 -11.10
N PHE A 24 -7.80 -4.75 -10.44
CA PHE A 24 -6.80 -5.17 -9.47
C PHE A 24 -5.64 -5.85 -10.20
N VAL A 25 -4.47 -5.27 -10.07
CA VAL A 25 -3.22 -5.83 -10.61
C VAL A 25 -2.51 -6.58 -9.50
N GLY A 26 -2.61 -7.92 -9.53
CA GLY A 26 -1.89 -8.78 -8.59
C GLY A 26 -0.39 -8.81 -8.87
N CYS A 27 0.41 -8.94 -7.83
CA CYS A 27 1.87 -9.07 -7.97
C CYS A 27 2.33 -10.49 -8.38
N GLY A 28 1.40 -11.43 -8.61
CA GLY A 28 1.72 -12.81 -8.96
C GLY A 28 2.04 -13.71 -7.77
N MET A 29 1.80 -13.27 -6.53
CA MET A 29 2.07 -14.05 -5.33
C MET A 29 1.28 -15.36 -5.33
N PRO A 30 1.92 -16.52 -5.07
CA PRO A 30 1.25 -17.81 -4.95
C PRO A 30 0.21 -17.80 -3.82
N LYS A 31 -0.91 -18.50 -4.02
CA LYS A 31 -1.96 -18.61 -2.97
C LYS A 31 -1.45 -19.24 -1.69
N LYS A 32 -0.48 -20.17 -1.76
CA LYS A 32 0.16 -20.80 -0.61
C LYS A 32 0.90 -19.82 0.30
N ASN A 33 1.36 -18.69 -0.26
CA ASN A 33 2.04 -17.61 0.45
C ASN A 33 1.06 -16.64 1.11
N GLN A 34 -0.24 -16.75 0.78
CA GLN A 34 -1.32 -15.99 1.41
C GLN A 34 -1.83 -16.74 2.63
N ARG A 35 -1.32 -16.42 3.79
CA ARG A 35 -1.60 -17.11 5.04
C ARG A 35 -2.62 -16.37 5.89
N LYS A 36 -3.14 -17.05 6.90
CA LYS A 36 -3.99 -16.44 7.93
C LYS A 36 -3.47 -16.80 9.31
N SER A 37 -3.75 -15.94 10.30
CA SER A 37 -3.51 -16.25 11.70
C SER A 37 -4.48 -17.32 12.20
N THR A 38 -4.07 -18.05 13.24
CA THR A 38 -4.90 -19.05 13.88
C THR A 38 -6.16 -18.45 14.51
N THR A 39 -6.02 -17.25 15.08
CA THR A 39 -7.09 -16.47 15.72
C THR A 39 -6.96 -14.99 15.38
N ASP A 40 -8.05 -14.23 15.51
CA ASP A 40 -7.97 -12.76 15.35
C ASP A 40 -7.04 -12.17 16.43
N TRP A 41 -6.00 -11.45 16.01
CA TRP A 41 -5.05 -10.78 16.90
C TRP A 41 -5.70 -9.71 17.78
N SER A 42 -6.89 -9.28 17.46
CA SER A 42 -7.66 -8.37 18.32
C SER A 42 -8.11 -9.03 19.62
N ASN A 43 -8.16 -10.37 19.65
CA ASN A 43 -8.48 -11.12 20.85
C ASN A 43 -7.22 -11.33 21.71
N ALA A 44 -7.02 -10.43 22.65
CA ALA A 44 -5.83 -10.47 23.50
C ALA A 44 -5.68 -11.75 24.36
N THR A 45 -6.75 -12.50 24.57
CA THR A 45 -6.74 -13.67 25.47
C THR A 45 -6.36 -14.95 24.75
N THR A 46 -6.86 -15.14 23.52
CA THR A 46 -6.74 -16.42 22.78
C THR A 46 -5.74 -16.33 21.62
N ALA A 47 -5.39 -15.13 21.17
CA ALA A 47 -4.44 -14.97 20.07
C ALA A 47 -3.01 -15.33 20.49
N ASN A 48 -2.28 -15.97 19.58
CA ASN A 48 -0.87 -16.30 19.74
C ASN A 48 -0.07 -15.84 18.51
N GLY A 49 0.12 -14.52 18.39
CA GLY A 49 0.73 -13.91 17.22
C GLY A 49 2.22 -14.24 17.08
N LEU A 50 2.95 -14.56 18.15
CA LEU A 50 4.34 -15.03 18.02
C LEU A 50 4.38 -16.37 17.31
N GLN A 51 3.52 -17.30 17.71
CA GLN A 51 3.45 -18.63 17.06
C GLN A 51 3.02 -18.52 15.59
N ASP A 52 2.05 -17.64 15.28
CA ASP A 52 1.63 -17.40 13.89
C ASP A 52 2.80 -16.90 13.03
N ILE A 53 3.68 -16.05 13.59
CA ILE A 53 4.91 -15.58 12.92
C ILE A 53 5.89 -16.74 12.73
N GLU A 54 6.16 -17.51 13.77
CA GLU A 54 7.06 -18.67 13.72
C GLU A 54 6.59 -19.70 12.68
N ASP A 55 5.32 -20.09 12.71
CA ASP A 55 4.73 -21.03 11.76
C ASP A 55 4.82 -20.54 10.31
N THR A 56 4.71 -19.23 10.10
CA THR A 56 4.86 -18.65 8.76
C THR A 56 6.30 -18.68 8.29
N VAL A 57 7.26 -18.40 9.16
CA VAL A 57 8.69 -18.45 8.84
C VAL A 57 9.14 -19.89 8.56
N VAL A 58 8.67 -20.84 9.35
CA VAL A 58 8.95 -22.27 9.15
C VAL A 58 8.38 -22.75 7.81
N ALA A 59 7.15 -22.34 7.48
CA ALA A 59 6.53 -22.70 6.21
C ALA A 59 7.28 -22.08 5.01
N ALA A 60 7.76 -20.84 5.13
CA ALA A 60 8.58 -20.22 4.10
C ALA A 60 9.92 -20.94 3.92
N SER A 61 10.56 -21.33 5.02
CA SER A 61 11.79 -22.11 5.00
C SER A 61 11.61 -23.47 4.31
N ALA A 62 10.46 -24.14 4.50
CA ALA A 62 10.14 -25.38 3.82
C ALA A 62 10.01 -25.22 2.29
N GLU A 63 9.68 -24.01 1.82
CA GLU A 63 9.66 -23.64 0.40
C GLU A 63 11.02 -23.12 -0.11
N GLY A 64 12.05 -23.13 0.71
CA GLY A 64 13.38 -22.64 0.36
C GLY A 64 13.56 -21.12 0.46
N VAL A 65 12.60 -20.40 1.09
CA VAL A 65 12.64 -18.95 1.25
C VAL A 65 13.10 -18.58 2.66
N THR A 66 14.14 -17.77 2.77
CA THR A 66 14.66 -17.27 4.05
C THR A 66 14.06 -15.92 4.40
N ILE A 67 13.07 -15.90 5.27
CA ILE A 67 12.48 -14.65 5.75
C ILE A 67 13.43 -13.95 6.71
N ARG A 68 13.69 -12.66 6.50
CA ARG A 68 14.51 -11.80 7.37
C ARG A 68 13.74 -10.65 7.99
N TYR A 69 12.64 -10.23 7.36
CA TYR A 69 11.87 -9.08 7.81
C TYR A 69 10.39 -9.41 7.90
N VAL A 70 9.79 -8.97 9.01
CA VAL A 70 8.34 -9.03 9.24
C VAL A 70 7.84 -7.60 9.34
N VAL A 71 7.10 -7.16 8.34
CA VAL A 71 6.62 -5.78 8.23
C VAL A 71 5.14 -5.73 8.57
N MET A 72 4.76 -4.86 9.49
CA MET A 72 3.38 -4.67 9.90
C MET A 72 3.07 -3.22 10.28
N HIS A 73 1.80 -2.86 10.29
CA HIS A 73 1.38 -1.55 10.77
C HIS A 73 1.59 -1.42 12.28
N VAL A 74 1.94 -0.21 12.75
CA VAL A 74 2.15 0.08 14.19
C VAL A 74 0.98 -0.36 15.06
N ALA A 75 -0.26 -0.20 14.58
CA ALA A 75 -1.45 -0.60 15.33
C ALA A 75 -1.60 -2.13 15.40
N ASP A 76 -1.20 -2.88 14.37
CA ASP A 76 -1.23 -4.35 14.39
C ASP A 76 -0.13 -4.90 15.30
N PHE A 77 1.03 -4.25 15.32
CA PHE A 77 2.05 -4.50 16.33
C PHE A 77 1.56 -4.22 17.76
N SER A 78 0.72 -3.18 17.94
CA SER A 78 0.09 -2.92 19.26
C SER A 78 -0.87 -4.03 19.69
N LEU A 79 -1.54 -4.70 18.74
CA LEU A 79 -2.35 -5.90 19.04
C LEU A 79 -1.45 -7.04 19.51
N LEU A 80 -0.38 -7.34 18.79
CA LEU A 80 0.60 -8.37 19.16
C LEU A 80 1.14 -8.18 20.58
N LYS A 81 1.51 -6.95 20.96
CA LYS A 81 2.03 -6.65 22.28
C LYS A 81 1.04 -6.87 23.42
N LYS A 82 -0.27 -6.76 23.14
CA LYS A 82 -1.34 -6.89 24.15
C LYS A 82 -1.78 -8.33 24.37
N GLN A 83 -1.33 -9.26 23.54
CA GLN A 83 -1.69 -10.66 23.66
C GLN A 83 -1.10 -11.27 24.92
N LYS A 84 -1.93 -12.02 25.62
CA LYS A 84 -1.53 -12.72 26.84
C LYS A 84 -0.43 -13.73 26.57
N SER A 85 -0.52 -14.48 25.49
CA SER A 85 0.50 -15.45 25.07
C SER A 85 1.87 -14.80 24.87
N THR A 86 1.91 -13.69 24.11
CA THR A 86 3.14 -12.91 23.89
C THR A 86 3.75 -12.43 25.22
N PHE A 87 2.92 -11.90 26.11
CA PHE A 87 3.38 -11.43 27.41
C PHE A 87 3.92 -12.58 28.27
N ASP A 88 3.20 -13.69 28.36
CA ASP A 88 3.57 -14.83 29.19
C ASP A 88 4.88 -15.50 28.67
N THR A 89 5.00 -15.66 27.35
CA THR A 89 6.21 -16.20 26.70
C THR A 89 7.42 -15.33 26.98
N LEU A 90 7.33 -14.03 26.73
CA LEU A 90 8.47 -13.11 26.97
C LEU A 90 8.81 -12.98 28.45
N LYS A 91 7.81 -13.04 29.34
CA LYS A 91 8.03 -13.04 30.77
C LYS A 91 8.77 -14.29 31.25
N ALA A 92 8.43 -15.44 30.72
CA ALA A 92 9.11 -16.71 31.01
C ALA A 92 10.57 -16.68 30.48
N TRP A 93 10.76 -16.17 29.27
CA TRP A 93 12.08 -16.05 28.65
C TRP A 93 13.03 -15.13 29.43
N VAL A 94 12.56 -13.94 29.84
CA VAL A 94 13.36 -12.99 30.65
C VAL A 94 13.55 -13.49 32.08
N ASN A 95 12.86 -14.56 32.49
CA ASN A 95 12.83 -15.08 33.85
C ASN A 95 12.54 -14.01 34.91
N SER A 96 11.58 -13.11 34.60
CA SER A 96 11.23 -12.00 35.47
C SER A 96 9.99 -12.31 36.30
N SER A 97 10.12 -12.14 37.62
CA SER A 97 8.97 -12.17 38.54
C SER A 97 8.12 -10.90 38.47
N SER A 98 8.67 -9.81 37.93
CA SER A 98 8.04 -8.50 37.83
C SER A 98 7.29 -8.31 36.50
N LYS A 99 6.56 -7.20 36.38
CA LYS A 99 5.94 -6.79 35.11
C LYS A 99 7.04 -6.43 34.12
N ILE A 100 6.96 -6.98 32.90
CA ILE A 100 7.83 -6.64 31.79
C ILE A 100 7.14 -5.66 30.84
N LEU A 101 7.91 -4.83 30.16
CA LEU A 101 7.44 -3.98 29.09
C LEU A 101 7.75 -4.67 27.74
N VAL A 102 6.71 -5.11 27.07
CA VAL A 102 6.86 -5.72 25.74
C VAL A 102 7.22 -4.65 24.73
N THR A 103 8.48 -4.67 24.27
CA THR A 103 9.01 -3.78 23.25
C THR A 103 9.32 -4.55 21.98
N LYS A 104 9.48 -3.83 20.87
CA LYS A 104 9.87 -4.43 19.60
C LYS A 104 11.26 -5.10 19.68
N ASN A 105 12.18 -4.47 20.37
CA ASN A 105 13.53 -5.02 20.56
C ASN A 105 13.49 -6.33 21.35
N LEU A 106 12.72 -6.37 22.44
CA LEU A 106 12.58 -7.58 23.26
C LEU A 106 12.01 -8.77 22.43
N ILE A 107 11.02 -8.50 21.56
CA ILE A 107 10.48 -9.54 20.67
C ILE A 107 11.54 -9.99 19.66
N ASN A 108 12.28 -9.06 19.06
CA ASN A 108 13.32 -9.39 18.09
C ASN A 108 14.48 -10.18 18.72
N GLU A 109 14.87 -9.87 19.96
CA GLU A 109 15.87 -10.61 20.73
C GLU A 109 15.38 -12.04 21.04
N TYR A 110 14.12 -12.17 21.50
CA TYR A 110 13.51 -13.47 21.72
C TYR A 110 13.51 -14.33 20.45
N LEU A 111 13.04 -13.80 19.32
CA LEU A 111 12.99 -14.53 18.05
C LEU A 111 14.40 -14.94 17.58
N ALA A 112 15.40 -14.08 17.76
CA ALA A 112 16.76 -14.38 17.40
C ALA A 112 17.34 -15.54 18.23
N GLU A 113 17.02 -15.63 19.55
CA GLU A 113 17.44 -16.74 20.40
C GLU A 113 16.71 -18.05 20.11
N GLN A 114 15.50 -17.96 19.52
CA GLN A 114 14.77 -19.13 19.02
C GLN A 114 15.25 -19.60 17.64
N GLU A 115 16.41 -19.14 17.19
CA GLU A 115 16.97 -19.45 15.86
C GLU A 115 16.06 -19.00 14.68
N ILE A 116 15.16 -18.04 14.93
CA ILE A 116 14.31 -17.42 13.94
C ILE A 116 14.83 -16.01 13.65
N PRO A 117 15.76 -15.83 12.72
CA PRO A 117 16.50 -14.58 12.53
C PRO A 117 15.68 -13.54 11.77
N VAL A 118 14.45 -13.28 12.25
CA VAL A 118 13.57 -12.27 11.66
C VAL A 118 13.58 -10.98 12.45
N LYS A 119 13.48 -9.86 11.75
CA LYS A 119 13.41 -8.53 12.33
C LYS A 119 12.04 -7.92 12.07
N ILE A 120 11.31 -7.63 13.15
CA ILE A 120 10.03 -6.93 13.06
C ILE A 120 10.25 -5.45 12.75
N ILE A 121 9.62 -4.97 11.69
CA ILE A 121 9.60 -3.58 11.25
C ILE A 121 8.17 -3.06 11.31
N THR A 122 7.98 -1.94 11.98
CA THR A 122 6.68 -1.29 12.08
C THR A 122 6.62 -0.10 11.14
N VAL A 123 5.52 0.01 10.40
CA VAL A 123 5.26 1.09 9.46
C VAL A 123 4.00 1.87 9.86
N ASN A 124 4.01 3.17 9.61
CA ASN A 124 2.84 4.03 9.72
C ASN A 124 2.85 5.04 8.55
N PRO A 125 2.52 4.60 7.34
CA PRO A 125 2.68 5.38 6.12
C PRO A 125 1.52 6.35 5.87
N ALA A 126 0.93 6.92 6.92
CA ALA A 126 -0.17 7.86 6.79
C ALA A 126 0.23 9.08 5.96
N VAL A 127 -0.51 9.33 4.88
CA VAL A 127 -0.32 10.48 3.98
C VAL A 127 -1.54 11.38 4.08
N ARG A 128 -1.31 12.68 4.23
CA ARG A 128 -2.37 13.67 4.21
C ARG A 128 -2.49 14.24 2.80
N ILE A 129 -3.68 14.12 2.23
CA ILE A 129 -4.03 14.69 0.93
C ILE A 129 -5.08 15.78 1.10
N GLU A 130 -5.12 16.70 0.15
CA GLU A 130 -6.15 17.75 0.06
C GLU A 130 -6.96 17.50 -1.21
N ASP A 131 -8.29 17.47 -1.09
CA ASP A 131 -9.19 17.32 -2.22
C ASP A 131 -9.42 18.66 -2.96
N SER A 132 -10.12 18.61 -4.09
CA SER A 132 -10.44 19.81 -4.86
C SER A 132 -11.29 20.84 -4.10
N ALA A 133 -11.97 20.44 -3.04
CA ALA A 133 -12.73 21.29 -2.13
C ALA A 133 -11.91 21.80 -0.93
N HIS A 134 -10.56 21.69 -0.99
CA HIS A 134 -9.64 22.09 0.08
C HIS A 134 -9.85 21.33 1.41
N ARG A 135 -10.52 20.20 1.39
CA ARG A 135 -10.67 19.35 2.57
C ARG A 135 -9.47 18.41 2.69
N ARG A 136 -8.94 18.30 3.89
CA ARG A 136 -7.81 17.43 4.17
C ARG A 136 -8.29 16.06 4.60
N LYS A 137 -7.85 15.02 3.89
CA LYS A 137 -8.10 13.61 4.23
C LYS A 137 -6.77 12.93 4.52
N THR A 138 -6.72 12.08 5.55
CA THR A 138 -5.56 11.23 5.84
C THR A 138 -5.82 9.86 5.26
N ILE A 139 -4.94 9.38 4.42
CA ILE A 139 -4.99 8.05 3.83
C ILE A 139 -3.83 7.23 4.38
N ASN A 140 -4.09 5.99 4.73
CA ASN A 140 -3.07 5.02 5.07
C ASN A 140 -3.00 3.96 3.95
N PRO A 141 -1.95 3.96 3.13
CA PRO A 141 -1.80 3.01 2.03
C PRO A 141 -1.46 1.59 2.49
N TRP A 142 -1.19 1.37 3.79
CA TRP A 142 -1.01 0.03 4.35
C TRP A 142 -2.35 -0.55 4.80
N GLU A 143 -2.71 -1.71 4.27
CA GLU A 143 -3.90 -2.43 4.71
C GLU A 143 -3.76 -2.87 6.15
N ARG A 144 -4.80 -2.62 6.94
CA ARG A 144 -4.85 -3.03 8.33
C ARG A 144 -5.02 -4.54 8.44
N LYS A 145 -4.54 -5.11 9.55
CA LYS A 145 -4.57 -6.56 9.80
C LYS A 145 -3.83 -7.38 8.72
N ARG A 146 -2.78 -6.78 8.16
CA ARG A 146 -1.87 -7.43 7.20
C ARG A 146 -0.44 -7.38 7.72
N VAL A 147 0.20 -8.55 7.73
CA VAL A 147 1.62 -8.72 8.07
C VAL A 147 2.32 -9.30 6.85
N CYS A 148 3.37 -8.65 6.42
CA CYS A 148 4.16 -9.04 5.26
C CYS A 148 5.51 -9.61 5.72
N PHE A 149 5.90 -10.74 5.15
CA PHE A 149 7.16 -11.44 5.43
C PHE A 149 8.02 -11.37 4.18
N LEU A 150 9.25 -10.90 4.35
CA LEU A 150 10.16 -10.56 3.26
C LEU A 150 11.55 -11.13 3.50
N GLU A 151 12.20 -11.55 2.44
CA GLU A 151 13.61 -11.86 2.45
C GLU A 151 14.46 -10.58 2.48
N ASP A 152 14.09 -9.58 1.65
CA ASP A 152 14.74 -8.26 1.60
C ASP A 152 13.71 -7.14 1.64
N LEU A 153 14.15 -5.96 2.10
CA LEU A 153 13.33 -4.74 2.09
C LEU A 153 13.17 -4.16 0.68
N LYS A 154 14.08 -4.47 -0.23
CA LYS A 154 13.93 -4.13 -1.65
C LYS A 154 13.07 -5.19 -2.34
N VAL A 155 11.76 -5.04 -2.25
CA VAL A 155 10.78 -5.99 -2.78
C VAL A 155 10.64 -5.91 -4.30
N GLY A 156 10.96 -4.75 -4.88
CA GLY A 156 10.78 -4.53 -6.32
C GLY A 156 11.30 -3.18 -6.79
N ASP A 157 11.04 -2.91 -8.04
CA ASP A 157 11.46 -1.69 -8.71
C ASP A 157 10.25 -0.98 -9.35
N ILE A 158 10.39 0.32 -9.59
CA ILE A 158 9.42 1.08 -10.37
C ILE A 158 9.86 1.03 -11.83
N GLN A 159 9.06 0.41 -12.68
CA GLN A 159 9.30 0.39 -14.11
C GLN A 159 8.57 1.54 -14.79
N HIS A 160 9.26 2.21 -15.70
CA HIS A 160 8.74 3.34 -16.44
C HIS A 160 8.42 2.94 -17.88
N GLY A 161 7.26 3.39 -18.35
CA GLY A 161 6.78 3.17 -19.71
C GLY A 161 6.85 4.43 -20.57
N PRO A 162 6.59 4.28 -21.89
CA PRO A 162 6.53 5.42 -22.80
C PRO A 162 5.35 6.34 -22.44
N ILE A 163 5.54 7.63 -22.67
CA ILE A 163 4.52 8.66 -22.46
C ILE A 163 3.89 8.99 -23.82
N ALA A 164 2.57 8.79 -23.96
CA ALA A 164 1.87 9.00 -25.23
C ALA A 164 2.02 10.43 -25.77
N ALA A 165 2.08 11.42 -24.89
CA ALA A 165 2.26 12.82 -25.27
C ALA A 165 3.62 13.09 -25.97
N GLU A 166 4.65 12.28 -25.68
CA GLU A 166 5.98 12.42 -26.28
C GLU A 166 5.97 12.20 -27.80
N SER A 167 5.11 11.30 -28.28
CA SER A 167 4.97 11.00 -29.71
C SER A 167 3.96 11.88 -30.45
N SER A 168 3.28 12.81 -29.74
CA SER A 168 2.25 13.67 -30.34
C SER A 168 2.87 14.79 -31.17
N ALA A 169 2.83 14.66 -32.51
CA ALA A 169 3.28 15.70 -33.42
C ALA A 169 2.55 17.04 -33.28
N THR A 170 1.31 17.03 -32.79
CA THR A 170 0.53 18.23 -32.54
C THR A 170 1.06 18.98 -31.33
N LEU A 171 1.29 18.27 -30.20
CA LEU A 171 1.83 18.89 -29.00
C LEU A 171 3.24 19.42 -29.19
N GLN A 172 4.09 18.75 -29.95
CA GLN A 172 5.44 19.21 -30.25
C GLN A 172 5.49 20.56 -30.97
N LYS A 173 4.42 20.93 -31.69
CA LYS A 173 4.34 22.20 -32.44
C LYS A 173 3.83 23.37 -31.58
N ILE A 174 3.04 23.10 -30.54
CA ILE A 174 2.34 24.13 -29.77
C ILE A 174 2.86 24.30 -28.34
N ALA A 175 3.65 23.37 -27.86
CA ALA A 175 4.13 23.35 -26.48
C ALA A 175 5.65 23.11 -26.43
N LEU A 176 6.29 23.74 -25.43
CA LEU A 176 7.66 23.40 -25.09
C LEU A 176 7.66 22.09 -24.29
N MET A 177 8.32 21.07 -24.81
CA MET A 177 8.44 19.76 -24.17
C MET A 177 9.88 19.54 -23.72
N VAL A 178 10.07 19.22 -22.46
CA VAL A 178 11.36 18.84 -21.88
C VAL A 178 11.20 17.51 -21.19
N LYS A 179 11.96 16.50 -21.65
CA LYS A 179 12.06 15.22 -21.00
C LYS A 179 13.28 15.19 -20.10
N GLN A 180 13.07 14.93 -18.84
CA GLN A 180 14.11 14.69 -17.86
C GLN A 180 13.90 13.32 -17.24
N ASP A 181 14.83 12.41 -17.49
CA ASP A 181 14.73 11.01 -17.14
C ASP A 181 13.40 10.38 -17.62
N TRP A 182 12.49 10.11 -16.70
CA TRP A 182 11.20 9.45 -16.95
C TRP A 182 10.01 10.42 -16.86
N ILE A 183 10.26 11.70 -16.73
CA ILE A 183 9.23 12.73 -16.58
C ILE A 183 9.24 13.62 -17.81
N LEU A 184 8.06 13.78 -18.42
CA LEU A 184 7.82 14.72 -19.51
C LEU A 184 7.18 15.98 -18.93
N VAL A 185 7.86 17.11 -19.06
CA VAL A 185 7.34 18.43 -18.68
C VAL A 185 6.92 19.16 -19.95
N THR A 186 5.64 19.51 -20.04
CA THR A 186 5.05 20.25 -21.16
C THR A 186 4.61 21.62 -20.68
N LYS A 187 5.02 22.68 -21.40
CA LYS A 187 4.60 24.05 -21.15
C LYS A 187 3.92 24.62 -22.37
N TRP A 188 2.80 25.28 -22.19
CA TRP A 188 2.11 26.03 -23.24
C TRP A 188 1.45 27.28 -22.65
N SER A 189 1.16 28.27 -23.51
CA SER A 189 0.49 29.49 -23.12
C SER A 189 -0.76 29.73 -23.96
N GLU A 190 -1.78 30.25 -23.31
CA GLU A 190 -3.01 30.73 -23.93
C GLU A 190 -2.94 32.28 -23.98
N ARG A 191 -3.50 32.90 -25.04
CA ARG A 191 -3.38 34.33 -25.24
C ARG A 191 -4.49 35.16 -24.60
N GLU A 192 -5.72 34.63 -24.55
CA GLU A 192 -6.90 35.32 -24.02
C GLU A 192 -7.78 34.44 -23.14
N PRO A 193 -7.80 34.69 -21.82
CA PRO A 193 -6.86 35.55 -21.07
C PRO A 193 -5.46 34.91 -21.02
N PHE A 194 -4.43 35.73 -20.91
CA PHE A 194 -3.05 35.22 -20.85
C PHE A 194 -2.90 34.25 -19.64
N LYS A 195 -2.58 33.01 -19.94
CA LYS A 195 -2.31 31.96 -18.96
C LYS A 195 -1.15 31.11 -19.41
N GLU A 196 -0.29 30.75 -18.47
CA GLU A 196 0.78 29.78 -18.66
C GLU A 196 0.43 28.47 -17.96
N TRP A 197 0.50 27.37 -18.68
CA TRP A 197 0.25 26.04 -18.16
C TRP A 197 1.54 25.24 -18.12
N THR A 198 1.74 24.51 -17.03
CA THR A 198 2.82 23.54 -16.93
C THR A 198 2.23 22.21 -16.49
N LYS A 199 2.49 21.17 -17.26
CA LYS A 199 2.05 19.81 -16.98
C LYS A 199 3.27 18.90 -16.88
N ALA A 200 3.35 18.09 -15.84
CA ALA A 200 4.33 17.02 -15.72
C ALA A 200 3.62 15.66 -15.82
N GLU A 201 4.14 14.79 -16.65
CA GLU A 201 3.60 13.46 -16.89
C GLU A 201 4.68 12.40 -16.69
N ALA A 202 4.34 11.31 -16.03
CA ALA A 202 5.17 10.12 -15.94
C ALA A 202 4.28 8.88 -16.02
N ASN A 203 4.74 7.86 -16.71
CA ASN A 203 4.10 6.57 -16.76
C ASN A 203 4.96 5.57 -16.02
N ALA A 204 4.48 5.07 -14.88
CA ALA A 204 5.26 4.20 -14.02
C ALA A 204 4.37 3.15 -13.34
N ILE A 205 4.89 1.94 -13.22
CA ILE A 205 4.22 0.83 -12.56
C ILE A 205 5.19 0.17 -11.56
N PRO A 206 4.76 -0.12 -10.32
CA PRO A 206 5.56 -0.91 -9.39
C PRO A 206 5.53 -2.39 -9.78
N VAL A 207 6.69 -3.02 -9.82
CA VAL A 207 6.86 -4.44 -10.14
C VAL A 207 7.60 -5.12 -9.00
N VAL A 208 7.07 -6.25 -8.52
CA VAL A 208 7.75 -7.11 -7.55
C VAL A 208 8.76 -7.98 -8.29
N ASN A 209 10.00 -8.04 -7.79
CA ASN A 209 11.05 -8.80 -8.44
C ASN A 209 10.88 -10.30 -8.25
N ASP A 210 10.51 -10.70 -7.03
CA ASP A 210 10.30 -12.10 -6.66
C ASP A 210 9.03 -12.24 -5.81
N PRO A 211 7.86 -12.50 -6.44
CA PRO A 211 6.63 -12.71 -5.71
C PRO A 211 6.57 -14.03 -4.95
N ASP A 212 7.40 -15.02 -5.32
CA ASP A 212 7.46 -16.31 -4.63
C ASP A 212 8.17 -16.21 -3.27
N ALA A 213 9.10 -15.26 -3.14
CA ALA A 213 9.82 -14.99 -1.90
C ALA A 213 9.06 -14.08 -0.91
N MET A 214 7.84 -13.68 -1.23
CA MET A 214 7.01 -12.83 -0.39
C MET A 214 5.82 -13.60 0.19
N PHE A 215 5.59 -13.47 1.51
CA PHE A 215 4.42 -14.05 2.19
C PHE A 215 3.62 -12.93 2.83
N ILE A 216 2.29 -13.08 2.81
CA ILE A 216 1.38 -12.16 3.51
C ILE A 216 0.48 -12.97 4.43
N MET A 217 0.32 -12.49 5.66
CA MET A 217 -0.57 -13.07 6.64
C MET A 217 -1.69 -12.10 7.00
N LYS A 218 -2.92 -12.59 6.94
CA LYS A 218 -4.12 -11.91 7.43
C LYS A 218 -4.29 -12.25 8.91
N VAL A 219 -4.32 -11.24 9.78
CA VAL A 219 -4.31 -11.44 11.24
C VAL A 219 -5.70 -11.27 11.89
N ASP A 220 -6.76 -11.40 11.11
CA ASP A 220 -8.14 -11.40 11.58
C ASP A 220 -8.73 -12.83 11.72
N GLY A 221 -7.93 -13.86 11.49
CA GLY A 221 -8.32 -15.25 11.55
C GLY A 221 -9.23 -15.72 10.40
N LYS A 222 -9.52 -14.84 9.42
CA LYS A 222 -10.41 -15.16 8.30
C LYS A 222 -9.63 -15.67 7.10
N ASP A 223 -10.29 -16.49 6.28
CA ASP A 223 -9.72 -16.94 5.01
C ASP A 223 -9.54 -15.75 4.04
N TRP A 224 -8.62 -15.91 3.10
CA TRP A 224 -8.46 -14.99 2.00
C TRP A 224 -9.67 -15.11 1.06
N ASN A 225 -10.35 -13.99 0.84
CA ASN A 225 -11.45 -13.89 -0.10
C ASN A 225 -11.03 -13.01 -1.27
N ALA A 226 -11.00 -13.57 -2.48
CA ALA A 226 -10.52 -12.85 -3.66
C ALA A 226 -11.31 -11.55 -3.92
N SER A 227 -12.61 -11.50 -3.65
CA SER A 227 -13.43 -10.29 -3.84
C SER A 227 -13.17 -9.24 -2.75
N GLU A 228 -13.14 -9.62 -1.47
CA GLU A 228 -12.95 -8.68 -0.37
C GLU A 228 -11.49 -8.19 -0.24
N ASP A 229 -10.54 -9.09 -0.50
CA ASP A 229 -9.12 -8.79 -0.33
C ASP A 229 -8.54 -8.04 -1.56
N THR A 230 -9.25 -8.05 -2.70
CA THR A 230 -8.91 -7.30 -3.90
C THR A 230 -9.73 -6.03 -4.07
N GLU A 231 -10.91 -5.92 -3.43
CA GLU A 231 -11.66 -4.67 -3.41
C GLU A 231 -10.87 -3.61 -2.65
N GLY A 232 -10.59 -2.49 -3.34
CA GLY A 232 -9.99 -1.31 -2.71
C GLY A 232 -10.89 -0.84 -1.60
N THR A 233 -10.34 -0.50 -0.44
CA THR A 233 -11.08 0.34 0.48
C THR A 233 -11.44 1.62 -0.25
N ASP A 234 -12.69 2.06 -0.19
CA ASP A 234 -13.21 3.32 -0.74
C ASP A 234 -12.47 4.58 -0.24
N ASP A 235 -11.33 4.38 0.41
CA ASP A 235 -10.52 5.40 1.04
C ASP A 235 -9.53 6.12 0.12
N ILE A 236 -9.37 5.67 -1.13
CA ILE A 236 -8.61 6.42 -2.12
C ILE A 236 -9.62 7.25 -2.93
N PRO A 237 -9.65 8.59 -2.79
CA PRO A 237 -10.55 9.41 -3.58
C PRO A 237 -10.30 9.19 -5.08
N ALA A 238 -11.36 9.13 -5.87
CA ALA A 238 -11.29 9.00 -7.33
C ALA A 238 -10.37 10.07 -7.97
N THR A 239 -10.29 11.25 -7.38
CA THR A 239 -9.36 12.34 -7.76
C THR A 239 -7.88 11.97 -7.65
N PHE A 240 -7.51 11.02 -6.79
CA PHE A 240 -6.14 10.53 -6.71
C PHE A 240 -5.80 9.53 -7.83
N LEU A 241 -6.83 8.97 -8.45
CA LEU A 241 -6.74 8.05 -9.59
C LEU A 241 -6.75 8.77 -10.95
N GLY A 242 -6.61 10.08 -10.97
CA GLY A 242 -6.52 10.87 -12.21
C GLY A 242 -7.85 11.29 -12.80
N GLU A 243 -8.96 11.21 -12.07
CA GLU A 243 -10.20 11.88 -12.47
C GLU A 243 -10.01 13.39 -12.41
N THR A 244 -9.82 14.02 -13.55
CA THR A 244 -10.07 15.45 -13.67
C THR A 244 -11.58 15.67 -13.55
N VAL A 245 -12.01 16.25 -12.43
CA VAL A 245 -13.37 16.80 -12.34
C VAL A 245 -13.44 17.92 -13.37
N GLU A 246 -14.21 17.71 -14.43
CA GLU A 246 -14.58 18.81 -15.32
C GLU A 246 -15.31 19.86 -14.46
N PRO A 247 -14.98 21.15 -14.59
CA PRO A 247 -15.75 22.18 -13.92
C PRO A 247 -17.20 22.06 -14.37
N GLU A 248 -18.11 21.92 -13.41
CA GLU A 248 -19.57 22.01 -13.68
C GLU A 248 -19.80 23.34 -14.43
N ASP A 249 -20.33 23.21 -15.63
CA ASP A 249 -20.80 24.32 -16.45
C ASP A 249 -21.89 25.05 -15.65
N GLN A 250 -21.52 26.15 -15.01
CA GLN A 250 -22.47 27.03 -14.38
C GLN A 250 -23.21 27.73 -15.52
N THR A 251 -24.29 27.12 -15.96
CA THR A 251 -25.35 27.77 -16.76
C THR A 251 -25.83 28.97 -15.95
N ILE A 252 -25.31 30.15 -16.29
CA ILE A 252 -25.88 31.42 -15.87
C ILE A 252 -27.28 31.50 -16.48
N GLN A 253 -28.28 31.29 -15.64
CA GLN A 253 -29.67 31.64 -16.01
C GLN A 253 -29.75 33.18 -16.02
N ASP A 254 -29.64 33.75 -17.20
CA ASP A 254 -30.04 35.13 -17.45
C ASP A 254 -31.54 35.20 -17.18
N THR A 255 -31.90 35.70 -16.01
CA THR A 255 -33.27 36.19 -15.75
C THR A 255 -33.47 37.48 -16.52
N GLU A 256 -34.02 37.38 -17.71
CA GLU A 256 -34.72 38.51 -18.34
C GLU A 256 -35.88 38.92 -17.44
N ASN A 257 -35.69 40.02 -16.73
CA ASN A 257 -36.81 40.81 -16.23
C ASN A 257 -37.14 41.84 -17.29
N GLY A 258 -38.25 41.60 -17.97
CA GLY A 258 -38.89 42.61 -18.80
C GLY A 258 -39.51 43.73 -17.95
N GLU A 259 -39.25 44.93 -18.37
CA GLU A 259 -40.17 46.04 -18.59
C GLU A 259 -39.38 47.20 -19.20
#